data_42e0e3de2d560aa866a8a3aded3fc483
#
_entry.id   42e0e3de2d560aa866a8a3aded3fc483
#
_cell.length_a   1.000
_cell.length_b   1.000
_cell.length_c   1.000
_cell.angle_alpha   90.00
_cell.angle_beta   90.00
_cell.angle_gamma   90.00
#
_symmetry.space_group_name_H-M   'P 1'
#
loop_
_entity.id
_entity.type
_entity.pdbx_description
1 polymer ?
#
loop_
_entity_poly.entity_id
_entity_poly.type
_entity_poly.pdbx_seq_one_letter_code
_entity_poly.pdbx_strand_id
1 'polypeptide(L)' 'MDCEKALELMSAELDGMCTEQERAALQAHLEACADCRATYRPVH' A
#
# COMPACT_ATOMS: atom_id res chain seq x y z
N MET A 1 6.58 -9.07 1.64
CA MET A 1 6.55 -7.88 0.77
C MET A 1 7.48 -6.82 1.36
N ASP A 2 8.26 -6.18 0.53
CA ASP A 2 9.13 -5.12 1.01
C ASP A 2 8.52 -3.76 0.72
N CYS A 3 9.16 -2.69 1.22
CA CYS A 3 8.60 -1.35 1.10
C CYS A 3 8.53 -0.88 -0.35
N GLU A 4 9.49 -1.29 -1.18
CA GLU A 4 9.46 -0.91 -2.57
C GLU A 4 8.23 -1.47 -3.26
N LYS A 5 7.91 -2.72 -2.99
CA LYS A 5 6.72 -3.34 -3.57
C LYS A 5 5.46 -2.67 -3.05
N ALA A 6 5.47 -2.32 -1.77
CA ALA A 6 4.32 -1.64 -1.20
C ALA A 6 4.09 -0.28 -1.87
N LEU A 7 5.16 0.44 -2.17
CA LEU A 7 5.04 1.72 -2.86
C LEU A 7 4.44 1.54 -4.25
N GLU A 8 4.84 0.48 -4.96
CA GLU A 8 4.27 0.20 -6.27
C GLU A 8 2.78 -0.09 -6.16
N LEU A 9 2.39 -0.85 -5.16
CA LEU A 9 0.98 -1.16 -4.96
C LEU A 9 0.18 0.07 -4.59
N MET A 10 0.76 0.97 -3.79
CA MET A 10 0.10 2.22 -3.46
C MET A 10 -0.21 3.02 -4.72
N SER A 11 0.76 3.10 -5.61
CA SER A 11 0.59 3.82 -6.86
C SER A 11 -0.50 3.18 -7.72
N ALA A 12 -0.50 1.86 -7.79
CA ALA A 12 -1.50 1.14 -8.56
C ALA A 12 -2.90 1.35 -7.98
N GLU A 13 -3.00 1.42 -6.66
CA GLU A 13 -4.29 1.63 -6.03
C GLU A 13 -4.85 3.01 -6.35
N LEU A 14 -4.00 4.02 -6.40
CA LEU A 14 -4.44 5.36 -6.77
C LEU A 14 -4.99 5.40 -8.18
N ASP A 15 -4.43 4.56 -9.05
CA ASP A 15 -4.91 4.45 -10.44
C ASP A 15 -6.11 3.52 -10.56
N GLY A 16 -6.50 2.86 -9.49
CA GLY A 16 -7.60 1.92 -9.52
C GLY A 16 -7.24 0.60 -10.18
N MET A 17 -5.97 0.27 -10.23
CA MET A 17 -5.48 -0.94 -10.91
C MET A 17 -5.13 -2.07 -9.96
N CYS A 18 -5.37 -1.89 -8.68
CA CYS A 18 -5.01 -2.88 -7.67
C CYS A 18 -6.10 -3.93 -7.55
N THR A 19 -5.72 -5.21 -7.54
CA THR A 19 -6.68 -6.28 -7.29
C THR A 19 -6.94 -6.38 -5.80
N GLU A 20 -7.96 -7.18 -5.44
CA GLU A 20 -8.29 -7.40 -4.03
C GLU A 20 -7.12 -8.05 -3.29
N GLN A 21 -6.46 -9.00 -3.94
CA GLN A 21 -5.32 -9.67 -3.33
C GLN A 21 -4.17 -8.71 -3.10
N GLU A 22 -3.91 -7.85 -4.07
CA GLU A 22 -2.85 -6.86 -3.93
C GLU A 22 -3.19 -5.86 -2.84
N ARG A 23 -4.43 -5.46 -2.77
CA ARG A 23 -4.87 -4.54 -1.74
C ARG A 23 -4.73 -5.14 -0.35
N ALA A 24 -5.10 -6.42 -0.21
CA ALA A 24 -4.96 -7.11 1.07
C ALA A 24 -3.50 -7.21 1.48
N ALA A 25 -2.61 -7.52 0.53
CA ALA A 25 -1.19 -7.60 0.81
C ALA A 25 -0.65 -6.23 1.22
N LEU A 26 -1.09 -5.17 0.57
CA LEU A 26 -0.67 -3.82 0.91
C LEU A 26 -1.12 -3.46 2.32
N GLN A 27 -2.36 -3.77 2.65
CA GLN A 27 -2.88 -3.49 3.99
C GLN A 27 -2.06 -4.20 5.05
N ALA A 28 -1.73 -5.47 4.82
CA ALA A 28 -0.94 -6.22 5.78
C ALA A 28 0.43 -5.58 5.97
N HIS A 29 1.04 -5.12 4.88
CA HIS A 29 2.34 -4.47 4.98
C HIS A 29 2.23 -3.14 5.75
N LEU A 30 1.18 -2.37 5.48
CA LEU A 30 0.99 -1.09 6.15
C LEU A 30 0.81 -1.27 7.66
N GLU A 31 0.21 -2.36 8.07
CA GLU A 31 0.07 -2.64 9.50
C GLU A 31 1.39 -3.01 10.13
N ALA A 32 2.28 -3.62 9.36
CA ALA A 32 3.57 -4.04 9.87
C ALA A 32 4.65 -2.98 9.73
N CYS A 33 4.45 -2.00 8.84
CA CYS A 33 5.48 -1.00 8.56
C CYS A 33 4.93 0.40 8.77
N ALA A 34 5.37 1.05 9.86
CA ALA A 34 4.89 2.40 10.17
C ALA A 34 5.33 3.41 9.13
N ASP A 35 6.51 3.22 8.55
CA ASP A 35 7.02 4.15 7.54
C ASP A 35 6.11 4.17 6.31
N CYS A 36 5.74 3.00 5.82
CA CYS A 36 4.87 2.92 4.66
C CYS A 36 3.48 3.44 5.00
N ARG A 37 3.02 3.19 6.22
CA ARG A 37 1.74 3.70 6.65
C ARG A 37 1.71 5.22 6.63
N ALA A 38 2.80 5.85 7.09
CA ALA A 38 2.89 7.30 7.08
C ALA A 38 2.91 7.85 5.66
N THR A 39 3.59 7.15 4.77
CA THR A 39 3.67 7.54 3.36
C THR A 39 2.30 7.46 2.69
N TYR A 40 1.55 6.42 3.01
CA TYR A 40 0.26 6.15 2.38
C TYR A 40 -0.89 6.78 3.15
N ARG A 41 -0.63 7.74 3.99
CA ARG A 41 -1.67 8.32 4.82
C ARG A 41 -2.74 8.97 3.96
N PRO A 42 -4.01 8.63 4.16
CA PRO A 42 -5.09 9.27 3.40
C PRO A 42 -5.24 10.73 3.79
N VAL A 43 -5.60 11.53 2.81
CA VAL A 43 -5.81 12.97 3.02
C VAL A 43 -7.30 13.22 3.13
N HIS A 44 -7.68 13.92 4.17
CA HIS A 44 -9.08 14.26 4.38
C HIS A 44 -9.31 15.74 4.20
#